data_b2de8317190f3666d01a4ae4bfd006df
#
_entry.id   b2de8317190f3666d01a4ae4bfd006df
#
_cell.length_a   1.000
_cell.length_b   1.000
_cell.length_c   1.000
_cell.angle_alpha   90.00
_cell.angle_beta   90.00
_cell.angle_gamma   90.00
#
_symmetry.space_group_name_H-M   'P 1'
#
loop_
_entity.id
_entity.type
_entity.pdbx_description
1 polymer ?
#
loop_
_entity_poly.entity_id
_entity_poly.type
_entity_poly.pdbx_seq_one_letter_code
_entity_poly.pdbx_strand_id
1 'polypeptide(L)'
;TLDRSSAASDVYKRQLGILIAIFYTASPYALAYLGLGDVIVFFFFGPIATAFTYYLLTSEFSYSSVFAGLAPGAMSTAILVINNLRDHQFDTLVNKKTLVVRLGKNFGILEYKICMGIAIATPLLFVHSTYSTHLCILSILFPLIALRKGSRLRKDTDASKIGSYLPKTALLLFGYTLTFCLCICLLYTSPSPRD
;
A
#
# COMPACT_ATOMS: atom_id res chain seq x y z
N THR A 1 26.11 -25.73 12.09
CA THR A 1 25.83 -24.63 13.07
C THR A 1 25.12 -23.46 12.45
N LEU A 2 25.40 -23.10 11.20
CA LEU A 2 24.74 -22.00 10.47
C LEU A 2 23.24 -22.24 10.24
N ASP A 3 22.85 -23.50 9.99
CA ASP A 3 21.46 -23.87 9.68
C ASP A 3 20.51 -23.69 10.89
N ARG A 4 20.96 -24.01 12.11
CA ARG A 4 20.17 -23.83 13.34
C ARG A 4 19.96 -22.36 13.72
N SER A 5 20.93 -21.50 13.46
CA SER A 5 20.85 -20.05 13.70
C SER A 5 19.87 -19.39 12.74
N SER A 6 19.87 -19.80 11.48
CA SER A 6 18.93 -19.33 10.45
C SER A 6 17.50 -19.74 10.79
N ALA A 7 17.26 -21.01 11.13
CA ALA A 7 15.95 -21.52 11.50
C ALA A 7 15.39 -20.82 12.77
N ALA A 8 16.22 -20.58 13.78
CA ALA A 8 15.81 -19.83 14.97
C ALA A 8 15.41 -18.37 14.61
N SER A 9 16.21 -17.70 13.78
CA SER A 9 15.89 -16.34 13.30
C SER A 9 14.55 -16.29 12.57
N ASP A 10 14.25 -17.30 11.75
CA ASP A 10 12.98 -17.35 11.00
C ASP A 10 11.77 -17.61 11.91
N VAL A 11 11.94 -18.38 12.97
CA VAL A 11 10.89 -18.58 13.98
C VAL A 11 10.57 -17.26 14.69
N TYR A 12 11.58 -16.49 15.12
CA TYR A 12 11.35 -15.19 15.77
C TYR A 12 10.70 -14.18 14.83
N LYS A 13 11.07 -14.14 13.56
CA LYS A 13 10.43 -13.26 12.55
C LYS A 13 8.95 -13.59 12.37
N ARG A 14 8.60 -14.88 12.30
CA ARG A 14 7.21 -15.33 12.21
C ARG A 14 6.43 -15.00 13.47
N GLN A 15 7.00 -15.22 14.64
CA GLN A 15 6.39 -14.88 15.93
C GLN A 15 6.13 -13.39 16.06
N LEU A 16 7.09 -12.55 15.64
CA LEU A 16 6.92 -11.11 15.62
C LEU A 16 5.77 -10.68 14.68
N GLY A 17 5.68 -11.27 13.50
CA GLY A 17 4.57 -11.04 12.57
C GLY A 17 3.20 -11.39 13.17
N ILE A 18 3.11 -12.54 13.84
CA ILE A 18 1.89 -12.99 14.52
C ILE A 18 1.53 -12.04 15.68
N LEU A 19 2.50 -11.64 16.49
CA LEU A 19 2.29 -10.70 17.58
C LEU A 19 1.77 -9.36 17.07
N ILE A 20 2.37 -8.82 16.02
CA ILE A 20 1.91 -7.57 15.38
C ILE A 20 0.47 -7.72 14.88
N ALA A 21 0.12 -8.84 14.24
CA ALA A 21 -1.24 -9.10 13.78
C ALA A 21 -2.25 -9.15 14.94
N ILE A 22 -1.89 -9.78 16.06
CA ILE A 22 -2.70 -9.84 17.28
C ILE A 22 -2.86 -8.42 17.87
N PHE A 23 -1.76 -7.67 18.02
CA PHE A 23 -1.80 -6.31 18.54
C PHE A 23 -2.54 -5.34 17.62
N TYR A 24 -2.60 -5.63 16.32
CA TYR A 24 -3.36 -4.83 15.36
C TYR A 24 -4.87 -4.92 15.61
N THR A 25 -5.39 -6.12 15.98
CA THR A 25 -6.85 -6.37 16.01
C THR A 25 -7.40 -6.73 17.38
N ALA A 26 -6.67 -7.46 18.22
CA ALA A 26 -7.22 -8.18 19.39
C ALA A 26 -6.87 -7.55 20.75
N SER A 27 -6.11 -6.47 20.79
CA SER A 27 -5.74 -5.79 22.04
C SER A 27 -6.76 -4.70 22.40
N PRO A 28 -7.01 -4.43 23.68
CA PRO A 28 -7.72 -3.21 24.10
C PRO A 28 -7.00 -1.92 23.66
N TYR A 29 -5.73 -2.04 23.30
CA TYR A 29 -4.91 -1.01 22.66
C TYR A 29 -4.68 -1.31 21.16
N ALA A 30 -5.64 -1.96 20.49
CA ALA A 30 -5.50 -2.32 19.09
C ALA A 30 -5.08 -1.09 18.26
N LEU A 31 -3.97 -1.20 17.55
CA LEU A 31 -3.38 -0.12 16.76
C LEU A 31 -4.39 0.49 15.77
N ALA A 32 -5.33 -0.36 15.27
CA ALA A 32 -6.45 0.08 14.45
C ALA A 32 -7.39 1.05 15.17
N TYR A 33 -7.54 0.93 16.52
CA TYR A 33 -8.36 1.83 17.35
C TYR A 33 -7.63 3.11 17.74
N LEU A 34 -6.29 3.12 17.67
CA LEU A 34 -5.46 4.28 17.99
C LEU A 34 -5.26 5.25 16.81
N GLY A 35 -5.82 4.96 15.64
CA GLY A 35 -5.64 5.78 14.44
C GLY A 35 -4.28 5.59 13.75
N LEU A 36 -3.54 4.54 14.12
CA LEU A 36 -2.26 4.18 13.48
C LEU A 36 -2.43 3.19 12.32
N GLY A 37 -3.67 2.74 12.07
CA GLY A 37 -3.98 1.73 11.05
C GLY A 37 -3.48 2.13 9.67
N ASP A 38 -3.70 3.38 9.27
CA ASP A 38 -3.35 3.88 7.94
C ASP A 38 -1.82 3.87 7.72
N VAL A 39 -1.04 4.29 8.73
CA VAL A 39 0.43 4.26 8.69
C VAL A 39 0.95 2.82 8.64
N ILE A 40 0.39 1.92 9.46
CA ILE A 40 0.79 0.52 9.50
C ILE A 40 0.49 -0.16 8.16
N VAL A 41 -0.71 0.04 7.60
CA VAL A 41 -1.08 -0.51 6.30
C VAL A 41 -0.14 -0.01 5.21
N PHE A 42 0.20 1.29 5.20
CA PHE A 42 1.14 1.86 4.25
C PHE A 42 2.48 1.10 4.25
N PHE A 43 3.09 0.96 5.42
CA PHE A 43 4.42 0.34 5.51
C PHE A 43 4.38 -1.16 5.30
N PHE A 44 3.42 -1.88 5.92
CA PHE A 44 3.37 -3.34 5.88
C PHE A 44 2.94 -3.90 4.52
N PHE A 45 1.97 -3.25 3.84
CA PHE A 45 1.52 -3.67 2.51
C PHE A 45 2.28 -3.00 1.37
N GLY A 46 3.31 -2.24 1.71
CA GLY A 46 4.15 -1.55 0.76
C GLY A 46 5.64 -1.81 1.00
N PRO A 47 6.40 -0.80 1.46
CA PRO A 47 7.87 -0.87 1.55
C PRO A 47 8.40 -2.09 2.30
N ILE A 48 7.78 -2.47 3.43
CA ILE A 48 8.23 -3.63 4.21
C ILE A 48 8.02 -4.91 3.40
N ALA A 49 6.81 -5.13 2.86
CA ALA A 49 6.51 -6.34 2.11
C ALA A 49 7.47 -6.53 0.92
N THR A 50 7.67 -5.48 0.12
CA THR A 50 8.55 -5.56 -1.07
C THR A 50 10.02 -5.72 -0.71
N ALA A 51 10.52 -4.97 0.29
CA ALA A 51 11.91 -5.06 0.73
C ALA A 51 12.24 -6.42 1.34
N PHE A 52 11.35 -6.96 2.19
CA PHE A 52 11.54 -8.29 2.77
C PHE A 52 11.45 -9.41 1.73
N THR A 53 10.51 -9.33 0.79
CA THR A 53 10.42 -10.31 -0.30
C THR A 53 11.70 -10.30 -1.13
N TYR A 54 12.21 -9.13 -1.49
CA TYR A 54 13.47 -9.00 -2.22
C TYR A 54 14.63 -9.61 -1.43
N TYR A 55 14.76 -9.24 -0.15
CA TYR A 55 15.81 -9.77 0.73
C TYR A 55 15.77 -11.28 0.88
N LEU A 56 14.57 -11.88 1.01
CA LEU A 56 14.42 -13.32 1.14
C LEU A 56 14.84 -14.08 -0.13
N LEU A 57 14.67 -13.46 -1.30
CA LEU A 57 15.00 -14.09 -2.58
C LEU A 57 16.47 -13.90 -2.99
N THR A 58 17.09 -12.76 -2.61
CA THR A 58 18.44 -12.39 -3.08
C THR A 58 19.49 -12.40 -1.98
N SER A 59 19.07 -12.42 -0.70
CA SER A 59 19.92 -12.18 0.47
C SER A 59 20.60 -10.80 0.47
N GLU A 60 20.13 -9.88 -0.37
CA GLU A 60 20.66 -8.53 -0.50
C GLU A 60 19.58 -7.49 -0.16
N PHE A 61 20.00 -6.31 0.29
CA PHE A 61 19.11 -5.17 0.52
C PHE A 61 19.13 -4.24 -0.71
N SER A 62 17.95 -3.82 -1.15
CA SER A 62 17.81 -2.88 -2.27
C SER A 62 16.87 -1.73 -1.92
N TYR A 63 17.35 -0.49 -2.07
CA TYR A 63 16.49 0.69 -1.95
C TYR A 63 15.38 0.72 -3.03
N SER A 64 15.66 0.18 -4.21
CA SER A 64 14.67 0.09 -5.29
C SER A 64 13.49 -0.78 -4.88
N SER A 65 13.71 -1.87 -4.13
CA SER A 65 12.62 -2.69 -3.62
C SER A 65 11.75 -1.95 -2.60
N VAL A 66 12.34 -1.10 -1.75
CA VAL A 66 11.61 -0.23 -0.82
C VAL A 66 10.74 0.77 -1.58
N PHE A 67 11.32 1.45 -2.58
CA PHE A 67 10.59 2.45 -3.38
C PHE A 67 9.49 1.82 -4.23
N ALA A 68 9.68 0.61 -4.77
CA ALA A 68 8.64 -0.11 -5.49
C ALA A 68 7.39 -0.37 -4.63
N GLY A 69 7.58 -0.51 -3.31
CA GLY A 69 6.51 -0.70 -2.34
C GLY A 69 5.66 0.55 -2.05
N LEU A 70 6.13 1.76 -2.37
CA LEU A 70 5.41 2.99 -2.01
C LEU A 70 4.00 3.04 -2.62
N ALA A 71 3.84 2.69 -3.89
CA ALA A 71 2.55 2.73 -4.55
C ALA A 71 1.57 1.66 -4.04
N PRO A 72 1.93 0.35 -3.94
CA PRO A 72 1.05 -0.64 -3.34
C PRO A 72 0.66 -0.28 -1.91
N GLY A 73 1.60 0.22 -1.09
CA GLY A 73 1.34 0.69 0.26
C GLY A 73 0.32 1.84 0.29
N ALA A 74 0.54 2.87 -0.53
CA ALA A 74 -0.35 4.01 -0.62
C ALA A 74 -1.76 3.61 -1.11
N MET A 75 -1.86 2.77 -2.14
CA MET A 75 -3.16 2.33 -2.65
C MET A 75 -3.89 1.39 -1.67
N SER A 76 -3.16 0.57 -0.89
CA SER A 76 -3.73 -0.24 0.20
C SER A 76 -4.26 0.65 1.32
N THR A 77 -3.51 1.69 1.70
CA THR A 77 -3.98 2.71 2.64
C THR A 77 -5.22 3.42 2.12
N ALA A 78 -5.26 3.79 0.85
CA ALA A 78 -6.44 4.42 0.25
C ALA A 78 -7.70 3.52 0.34
N ILE A 79 -7.56 2.20 0.22
CA ILE A 79 -8.66 1.26 0.44
C ILE A 79 -9.14 1.33 1.89
N LEU A 80 -8.21 1.36 2.86
CA LEU A 80 -8.53 1.49 4.28
C LEU A 80 -9.21 2.84 4.57
N VAL A 81 -8.72 3.94 4.00
CA VAL A 81 -9.33 5.27 4.12
C VAL A 81 -10.77 5.29 3.62
N ILE A 82 -11.07 4.65 2.47
CA ILE A 82 -12.45 4.52 1.98
C ILE A 82 -13.31 3.72 2.97
N ASN A 83 -12.77 2.64 3.55
CA ASN A 83 -13.46 1.87 4.57
C ASN A 83 -13.77 2.74 5.80
N ASN A 84 -12.79 3.48 6.32
CA ASN A 84 -12.95 4.38 7.46
C ASN A 84 -13.93 5.53 7.17
N LEU A 85 -13.94 6.06 5.95
CA LEU A 85 -14.92 7.07 5.50
C LEU A 85 -16.34 6.52 5.46
N ARG A 86 -16.52 5.28 4.97
CA ARG A 86 -17.82 4.59 4.94
C ARG A 86 -18.35 4.37 6.35
N ASP A 87 -17.48 3.87 7.23
CA ASP A 87 -17.85 3.40 8.55
C ASP A 87 -17.76 4.51 9.63
N HIS A 88 -17.48 5.75 9.24
CA HIS A 88 -17.23 6.88 10.14
C HIS A 88 -18.27 7.02 11.27
N GLN A 89 -19.58 6.88 10.98
CA GLN A 89 -20.62 7.00 11.98
C GLN A 89 -20.57 5.84 12.98
N PHE A 90 -20.42 4.61 12.48
CA PHE A 90 -20.32 3.42 13.32
C PHE A 90 -19.03 3.43 14.15
N ASP A 91 -17.89 3.76 13.56
CA ASP A 91 -16.60 3.86 14.25
C ASP A 91 -16.65 4.88 15.40
N THR A 92 -17.37 5.99 15.21
CA THR A 92 -17.59 6.98 16.26
C THR A 92 -18.40 6.41 17.43
N LEU A 93 -19.48 5.62 17.15
CA LEU A 93 -20.33 5.03 18.18
C LEU A 93 -19.59 3.97 19.02
N VAL A 94 -18.70 3.21 18.41
CA VAL A 94 -17.89 2.18 19.10
C VAL A 94 -16.56 2.71 19.63
N ASN A 95 -16.38 4.03 19.64
CA ASN A 95 -15.16 4.72 20.13
C ASN A 95 -13.86 4.27 19.44
N LYS A 96 -13.93 3.85 18.16
CA LYS A 96 -12.79 3.52 17.32
C LYS A 96 -12.22 4.83 16.75
N LYS A 97 -11.02 5.20 17.17
CA LYS A 97 -10.39 6.50 16.90
C LYS A 97 -9.55 6.47 15.60
N THR A 98 -10.16 6.10 14.46
CA THR A 98 -9.48 6.20 13.16
C THR A 98 -9.09 7.65 12.84
N LEU A 99 -8.16 7.87 11.89
CA LEU A 99 -7.81 9.24 11.47
C LEU A 99 -9.02 9.99 10.96
N VAL A 100 -9.92 9.33 10.24
CA VAL A 100 -11.17 9.93 9.75
C VAL A 100 -12.10 10.36 10.90
N VAL A 101 -12.17 9.57 11.98
CA VAL A 101 -12.97 9.94 13.17
C VAL A 101 -12.32 11.12 13.91
N ARG A 102 -10.99 11.14 14.03
CA ARG A 102 -10.24 12.20 14.75
C ARG A 102 -10.18 13.52 14.01
N LEU A 103 -9.92 13.48 12.70
CA LEU A 103 -9.61 14.65 11.87
C LEU A 103 -10.74 15.01 10.91
N GLY A 104 -11.79 14.17 10.89
CA GLY A 104 -12.98 14.39 10.08
C GLY A 104 -12.90 13.84 8.64
N LYS A 105 -14.06 13.74 8.00
CA LYS A 105 -14.20 13.18 6.64
C LYS A 105 -13.40 13.95 5.57
N ASN A 106 -13.24 15.27 5.74
CA ASN A 106 -12.44 16.07 4.79
C ASN A 106 -10.97 15.66 4.79
N PHE A 107 -10.43 15.34 5.97
CA PHE A 107 -9.08 14.81 6.10
C PHE A 107 -8.94 13.45 5.39
N GLY A 108 -9.87 12.51 5.62
CA GLY A 108 -9.84 11.22 4.92
C GLY A 108 -9.89 11.35 3.40
N ILE A 109 -10.69 12.30 2.87
CA ILE A 109 -10.72 12.60 1.43
C ILE A 109 -9.35 13.14 0.95
N LEU A 110 -8.71 13.99 1.74
CA LEU A 110 -7.37 14.51 1.44
C LEU A 110 -6.33 13.38 1.47
N GLU A 111 -6.36 12.56 2.50
CA GLU A 111 -5.48 11.40 2.67
C GLU A 111 -5.57 10.43 1.48
N TYR A 112 -6.79 10.12 1.03
CA TYR A 112 -7.00 9.33 -0.19
C TYR A 112 -6.30 9.96 -1.42
N LYS A 113 -6.40 11.28 -1.59
CA LYS A 113 -5.74 11.99 -2.70
C LYS A 113 -4.22 11.97 -2.58
N ILE A 114 -3.69 12.12 -1.37
CA ILE A 114 -2.25 12.01 -1.09
C ILE A 114 -1.75 10.61 -1.46
N CYS A 115 -2.46 9.56 -1.04
CA CYS A 115 -2.13 8.18 -1.40
C CYS A 115 -2.08 7.99 -2.93
N MET A 116 -3.04 8.53 -3.66
CA MET A 116 -3.01 8.47 -5.14
C MET A 116 -1.85 9.27 -5.71
N GLY A 117 -1.50 10.41 -5.13
CA GLY A 117 -0.33 11.20 -5.51
C GLY A 117 0.98 10.42 -5.36
N ILE A 118 1.16 9.72 -4.23
CA ILE A 118 2.31 8.85 -4.00
C ILE A 118 2.36 7.72 -5.04
N ALA A 119 1.22 7.09 -5.33
CA ALA A 119 1.15 6.02 -6.32
C ALA A 119 1.46 6.50 -7.75
N ILE A 120 1.11 7.75 -8.10
CA ILE A 120 1.48 8.38 -9.37
C ILE A 120 2.97 8.69 -9.42
N ALA A 121 3.55 9.17 -8.33
CA ALA A 121 4.96 9.55 -8.26
C ALA A 121 5.91 8.34 -8.28
N THR A 122 5.49 7.20 -7.73
CA THR A 122 6.35 6.02 -7.57
C THR A 122 6.99 5.54 -8.89
N PRO A 123 6.26 5.33 -10.00
CA PRO A 123 6.89 4.89 -11.26
C PRO A 123 7.93 5.87 -11.81
N LEU A 124 7.79 7.16 -11.51
CA LEU A 124 8.72 8.19 -11.97
C LEU A 124 10.10 8.04 -11.34
N LEU A 125 10.18 7.43 -10.14
CA LEU A 125 11.46 7.13 -9.47
C LEU A 125 12.29 6.09 -10.24
N PHE A 126 11.65 5.32 -11.12
CA PHE A 126 12.31 4.26 -11.90
C PHE A 126 12.68 4.69 -13.32
N VAL A 127 12.22 5.84 -13.79
CA VAL A 127 12.45 6.31 -15.17
C VAL A 127 13.95 6.57 -15.48
N HIS A 128 14.75 6.82 -14.45
CA HIS A 128 16.15 7.24 -14.63
C HIS A 128 17.15 6.06 -14.75
N SER A 129 16.73 4.82 -14.54
CA SER A 129 17.68 3.72 -14.35
C SER A 129 18.01 2.91 -15.59
N THR A 130 17.14 2.81 -16.63
CA THR A 130 17.43 2.05 -17.87
C THR A 130 16.33 2.30 -18.93
N TYR A 131 16.64 2.10 -20.21
CA TYR A 131 15.78 2.39 -21.38
C TYR A 131 14.36 1.77 -21.33
N SER A 132 14.15 0.66 -20.66
CA SER A 132 12.83 0.00 -20.58
C SER A 132 12.00 0.38 -19.36
N THR A 133 12.56 1.09 -18.36
CA THR A 133 11.78 1.56 -17.18
C THR A 133 10.73 2.60 -17.56
N HIS A 134 10.83 3.21 -18.74
CA HIS A 134 9.79 4.11 -19.25
C HIS A 134 8.41 3.44 -19.34
N LEU A 135 8.34 2.13 -19.57
CA LEU A 135 7.08 1.39 -19.59
C LEU A 135 6.36 1.38 -18.23
N CYS A 136 7.10 1.50 -17.11
CA CYS A 136 6.51 1.60 -15.78
C CYS A 136 5.56 2.79 -15.64
N ILE A 137 5.73 3.84 -16.47
CA ILE A 137 4.84 5.01 -16.53
C ILE A 137 3.40 4.58 -16.87
N LEU A 138 3.20 3.49 -17.60
CA LEU A 138 1.86 2.99 -17.92
C LEU A 138 1.05 2.65 -16.67
N SER A 139 1.71 2.25 -15.58
CA SER A 139 1.04 1.96 -14.32
C SER A 139 0.39 3.20 -13.69
N ILE A 140 0.83 4.41 -14.02
CA ILE A 140 0.26 5.69 -13.54
C ILE A 140 -1.22 5.84 -13.93
N LEU A 141 -1.65 5.19 -15.00
CA LEU A 141 -3.04 5.25 -15.45
C LEU A 141 -4.03 4.83 -14.35
N PHE A 142 -3.68 3.81 -13.55
CA PHE A 142 -4.56 3.26 -12.51
C PHE A 142 -4.81 4.25 -11.36
N PRO A 143 -3.78 4.82 -10.69
CA PRO A 143 -4.02 5.81 -9.64
C PRO A 143 -4.61 7.13 -10.19
N LEU A 144 -4.36 7.51 -11.46
CA LEU A 144 -5.05 8.65 -12.08
C LEU A 144 -6.55 8.40 -12.22
N ILE A 145 -6.95 7.20 -12.66
CA ILE A 145 -8.38 6.82 -12.71
C ILE A 145 -8.98 6.83 -11.29
N ALA A 146 -8.26 6.30 -10.30
CA ALA A 146 -8.69 6.29 -8.91
C ALA A 146 -8.84 7.73 -8.37
N LEU A 147 -7.87 8.60 -8.63
CA LEU A 147 -7.89 10.00 -8.22
C LEU A 147 -9.07 10.75 -8.85
N ARG A 148 -9.31 10.57 -10.16
CA ARG A 148 -10.43 11.19 -10.86
C ARG A 148 -11.78 10.73 -10.30
N LYS A 149 -11.92 9.44 -9.96
CA LYS A 149 -13.13 8.92 -9.32
C LYS A 149 -13.24 9.45 -7.88
N GLY A 150 -12.17 9.39 -7.10
CA GLY A 150 -12.11 9.85 -5.71
C GLY A 150 -12.32 11.37 -5.56
N SER A 151 -12.03 12.17 -6.59
CA SER A 151 -12.31 13.61 -6.58
C SER A 151 -13.81 13.95 -6.47
N ARG A 152 -14.69 12.97 -6.74
CA ARG A 152 -16.14 13.08 -6.56
C ARG A 152 -16.60 12.78 -5.12
N LEU A 153 -15.72 12.26 -4.27
CA LEU A 153 -16.02 12.06 -2.86
C LEU A 153 -16.17 13.41 -2.17
N ARG A 154 -17.25 13.58 -1.41
CA ARG A 154 -17.52 14.75 -0.59
C ARG A 154 -17.90 14.29 0.81
N LYS A 155 -17.77 15.17 1.80
CA LYS A 155 -18.15 14.89 3.20
C LYS A 155 -19.59 14.41 3.36
N ASP A 156 -20.49 14.87 2.47
CA ASP A 156 -21.93 14.55 2.47
C ASP A 156 -22.27 13.33 1.60
N THR A 157 -21.26 12.63 1.08
CA THR A 157 -21.49 11.42 0.26
C THR A 157 -22.00 10.29 1.15
N ASP A 158 -23.07 9.62 0.73
CA ASP A 158 -23.69 8.49 1.44
C ASP A 158 -22.69 7.34 1.61
N ALA A 159 -22.76 6.64 2.76
CA ALA A 159 -21.90 5.51 3.08
C ALA A 159 -21.93 4.40 2.02
N SER A 160 -23.12 4.10 1.46
CA SER A 160 -23.27 3.10 0.39
C SER A 160 -22.50 3.48 -0.88
N LYS A 161 -22.56 4.75 -1.27
CA LYS A 161 -21.78 5.28 -2.40
C LYS A 161 -20.30 5.22 -2.12
N ILE A 162 -19.85 5.61 -0.91
CA ILE A 162 -18.44 5.50 -0.50
C ILE A 162 -18.00 4.04 -0.59
N GLY A 163 -18.77 3.09 -0.04
CA GLY A 163 -18.48 1.65 -0.09
C GLY A 163 -18.26 1.11 -1.51
N SER A 164 -18.95 1.66 -2.50
CA SER A 164 -18.78 1.26 -3.90
C SER A 164 -17.38 1.57 -4.48
N TYR A 165 -16.58 2.42 -3.83
CA TYR A 165 -15.19 2.69 -4.23
C TYR A 165 -14.21 1.63 -3.76
N LEU A 166 -14.53 0.84 -2.71
CA LEU A 166 -13.64 -0.21 -2.19
C LEU A 166 -13.22 -1.20 -3.29
N PRO A 167 -14.15 -1.96 -3.92
CA PRO A 167 -13.76 -2.93 -4.94
C PRO A 167 -13.12 -2.25 -6.16
N LYS A 168 -13.53 -1.03 -6.49
CA LYS A 168 -12.94 -0.28 -7.62
C LYS A 168 -11.49 0.09 -7.36
N THR A 169 -11.17 0.57 -6.15
CA THR A 169 -9.79 0.91 -5.77
C THR A 169 -8.93 -0.34 -5.66
N ALA A 170 -9.47 -1.45 -5.13
CA ALA A 170 -8.77 -2.73 -5.08
C ALA A 170 -8.44 -3.27 -6.49
N LEU A 171 -9.39 -3.19 -7.42
CA LEU A 171 -9.15 -3.59 -8.81
C LEU A 171 -8.09 -2.71 -9.50
N LEU A 172 -8.09 -1.40 -9.21
CA LEU A 172 -7.08 -0.48 -9.74
C LEU A 172 -5.69 -0.73 -9.13
N LEU A 173 -5.62 -1.10 -7.85
CA LEU A 173 -4.37 -1.55 -7.20
C LEU A 173 -3.84 -2.81 -7.88
N PHE A 174 -4.70 -3.80 -8.12
CA PHE A 174 -4.32 -5.03 -8.83
C PHE A 174 -3.77 -4.73 -10.22
N GLY A 175 -4.49 -3.90 -11.01
CA GLY A 175 -4.06 -3.47 -12.34
C GLY A 175 -2.72 -2.72 -12.32
N TYR A 176 -2.53 -1.81 -11.34
CA TYR A 176 -1.27 -1.11 -11.11
C TYR A 176 -0.12 -2.10 -10.90
N THR A 177 -0.28 -2.99 -9.92
CA THR A 177 0.77 -3.93 -9.52
C THR A 177 1.13 -4.87 -10.67
N LEU A 178 0.11 -5.42 -11.35
CA LEU A 178 0.33 -6.30 -12.50
C LEU A 178 1.10 -5.58 -13.61
N THR A 179 0.67 -4.38 -13.99
CA THR A 179 1.32 -3.61 -15.06
C THR A 179 2.75 -3.22 -14.67
N PHE A 180 2.96 -2.75 -13.44
CA PHE A 180 4.27 -2.36 -12.94
C PHE A 180 5.24 -3.55 -12.92
N CYS A 181 4.80 -4.71 -12.40
CA CYS A 181 5.61 -5.93 -12.37
C CYS A 181 5.93 -6.43 -13.78
N LEU A 182 4.95 -6.47 -14.69
CA LEU A 182 5.18 -6.88 -16.07
C LEU A 182 6.19 -5.96 -16.77
N CYS A 183 6.09 -4.65 -16.57
CA CYS A 183 7.04 -3.70 -17.13
C CYS A 183 8.46 -3.92 -16.61
N ILE A 184 8.63 -4.23 -15.32
CA ILE A 184 9.93 -4.57 -14.75
C ILE A 184 10.42 -5.92 -15.29
N CYS A 185 9.58 -6.96 -15.38
CA CYS A 185 9.97 -8.27 -15.90
C CYS A 185 10.40 -8.22 -17.36
N LEU A 186 9.71 -7.47 -18.20
CA LEU A 186 10.07 -7.29 -19.62
C LEU A 186 11.45 -6.63 -19.78
N LEU A 187 11.94 -5.91 -18.78
CA LEU A 187 13.28 -5.37 -18.71
C LEU A 187 14.38 -6.43 -18.63
N TYR A 188 14.14 -7.47 -17.82
CA TYR A 188 15.12 -8.55 -17.61
C TYR A 188 15.21 -9.52 -18.80
N THR A 189 14.20 -9.54 -19.68
CA THR A 189 14.17 -10.43 -20.86
C THR A 189 14.68 -9.75 -22.13
N SER A 190 15.02 -8.46 -22.08
CA SER A 190 15.63 -7.74 -23.22
C SER A 190 17.10 -8.17 -23.37
N PRO A 191 17.55 -8.66 -24.55
CA PRO A 191 18.96 -9.04 -24.74
C PRO A 191 19.87 -7.87 -24.44
N SER A 192 20.97 -8.15 -23.72
CA SER A 192 22.02 -7.16 -23.46
C SER A 192 22.59 -6.66 -24.78
N PRO A 193 22.83 -5.34 -24.97
CA PRO A 193 23.48 -4.82 -26.17
C PRO A 193 24.97 -5.19 -26.30
N ARG A 194 25.44 -6.22 -25.60
CA ARG A 194 26.86 -6.66 -25.55
C ARG A 194 27.08 -8.08 -26.07
N ASP A 195 26.13 -8.66 -26.80
CA ASP A 195 26.38 -9.90 -27.54
C ASP A 195 26.45 -9.64 -29.04
#